data_710459c893aa195f944b05549bc4d201
#
_entry.id   710459c893aa195f944b05549bc4d201
#
_cell.length_a   1.000
_cell.length_b   1.000
_cell.length_c   1.000
_cell.angle_alpha   90.00
_cell.angle_beta   90.00
_cell.angle_gamma   90.00
#
_symmetry.space_group_name_H-M   'P 1'
#
loop_
_entity.id
_entity.type
_entity.pdbx_description
1 polymer ?
#
loop_
_entity_poly.entity_id
_entity_poly.type
_entity_poly.pdbx_seq_one_letter_code
_entity_poly.pdbx_strand_id
1 'polypeptide(L)'
;MEHNLLIWGKGGIMVILEFILKNENYLQDLITRSTYHSNAIEGSTLTYAETYAILYNDNSFKIEGKEPREIYEAINHKSALELVFKNLQNDDGFDERFIKRLNETINRNIKETEGFRTVQVFIQGSEHIPPEPEKVPNLMMYYIYNYNHDEQDIFAKIARYHIEFERIHPFEDGNGRTGRLLINYELLKNNLPPIVIAKEDRVKYFEFLRNNDSTGLAEWLKELSAKEEERMKKFGYKG
;
A
#
# COMPACT_ATOMS: atom_id res chain seq x y z
N MET A 1 21.99 6.73 27.27
CA MET A 1 22.51 5.59 26.47
C MET A 1 21.85 5.68 25.13
N GLU A 2 22.58 6.26 24.16
CA GLU A 2 22.11 6.49 22.79
C GLU A 2 22.06 5.14 22.07
N HIS A 3 20.88 4.71 21.67
CA HIS A 3 20.72 3.61 20.73
C HIS A 3 20.88 4.17 19.31
N ASN A 4 22.14 4.26 18.86
CA ASN A 4 22.45 4.40 17.44
C ASN A 4 22.04 3.10 16.72
N LEU A 5 20.81 3.00 16.28
CA LEU A 5 20.40 2.02 15.28
C LEU A 5 20.79 2.56 13.89
N LEU A 6 22.01 2.24 13.49
CA LEU A 6 22.47 2.39 12.11
C LEU A 6 21.69 1.37 11.25
N ILE A 7 20.73 1.86 10.48
CA ILE A 7 20.01 1.06 9.49
C ILE A 7 20.90 0.98 8.25
N TRP A 8 21.67 -0.11 8.13
CA TRP A 8 22.49 -0.41 6.96
C TRP A 8 21.78 -1.44 6.08
N GLY A 9 20.95 -0.98 5.11
CA GLY A 9 20.62 -1.79 3.94
C GLY A 9 21.76 -1.70 2.91
N LYS A 10 21.92 -2.68 2.04
CA LYS A 10 22.95 -2.74 0.98
C LYS A 10 22.89 -1.62 -0.08
N GLY A 11 22.10 -0.58 0.12
CA GLY A 11 21.92 0.55 -0.79
C GLY A 11 21.58 1.80 -0.02
N GLY A 12 22.52 2.56 0.47
CA GLY A 12 22.34 3.92 0.99
C GLY A 12 21.36 4.06 2.18
N ILE A 13 21.48 5.17 2.89
CA ILE A 13 20.57 5.53 3.99
C ILE A 13 19.19 5.84 3.39
N MET A 14 18.14 5.15 3.82
CA MET A 14 16.74 5.50 3.46
C MET A 14 16.31 6.73 4.26
N VAL A 15 16.75 7.92 3.81
CA VAL A 15 16.56 9.21 4.50
C VAL A 15 15.06 9.50 4.70
N ILE A 16 14.24 9.17 3.72
CA ILE A 16 12.80 9.39 3.78
C ILE A 16 12.14 8.49 4.81
N LEU A 17 12.46 7.19 4.82
CA LEU A 17 11.91 6.27 5.82
C LEU A 17 12.34 6.66 7.23
N GLU A 18 13.60 7.06 7.40
CA GLU A 18 14.12 7.54 8.68
C GLU A 18 13.38 8.80 9.15
N PHE A 19 13.14 9.77 8.24
CA PHE A 19 12.35 10.96 8.55
C PHE A 19 10.93 10.59 8.99
N ILE A 20 10.25 9.70 8.26
CA ILE A 20 8.90 9.24 8.58
C ILE A 20 8.85 8.67 9.99
N LEU A 21 9.76 7.77 10.31
CA LEU A 21 9.78 7.05 11.59
C LEU A 21 10.18 7.92 12.78
N LYS A 22 10.99 8.96 12.57
CA LYS A 22 11.41 9.90 13.62
C LYS A 22 10.47 11.08 13.81
N ASN A 23 9.59 11.38 12.86
CA ASN A 23 8.63 12.48 12.93
C ASN A 23 7.24 11.95 13.27
N GLU A 24 6.91 11.89 14.55
CA GLU A 24 5.64 11.33 15.04
C GLU A 24 4.42 12.02 14.40
N ASN A 25 4.44 13.34 14.27
CA ASN A 25 3.33 14.09 13.68
C ASN A 25 3.12 13.73 12.21
N TYR A 26 4.21 13.61 11.42
CA TYR A 26 4.10 13.21 10.03
C TYR A 26 3.70 11.74 9.91
N LEU A 27 4.24 10.86 10.74
CA LEU A 27 3.90 9.43 10.75
C LEU A 27 2.40 9.24 11.02
N GLN A 28 1.85 9.94 12.01
CA GLN A 28 0.42 9.89 12.31
C GLN A 28 -0.43 10.43 11.16
N ASP A 29 -0.02 11.54 10.54
CA ASP A 29 -0.66 12.12 9.38
C ASP A 29 -0.66 11.15 8.19
N LEU A 30 0.50 10.57 7.86
CA LEU A 30 0.65 9.62 6.75
C LEU A 30 -0.21 8.36 6.97
N ILE A 31 -0.13 7.75 8.15
CA ILE A 31 -0.90 6.55 8.49
C ILE A 31 -2.40 6.83 8.39
N THR A 32 -2.87 7.95 8.96
CA THR A 32 -4.30 8.29 8.95
C THR A 32 -4.81 8.50 7.53
N ARG A 33 -4.12 9.32 6.73
CA ARG A 33 -4.51 9.60 5.33
C ARG A 33 -4.47 8.33 4.49
N SER A 34 -3.39 7.58 4.57
CA SER A 34 -3.24 6.35 3.81
C SER A 34 -4.35 5.34 4.14
N THR A 35 -4.65 5.15 5.43
CA THR A 35 -5.71 4.26 5.89
C THR A 35 -7.09 4.73 5.43
N TYR A 36 -7.41 6.00 5.69
CA TYR A 36 -8.70 6.57 5.31
C TYR A 36 -8.97 6.46 3.82
N HIS A 37 -8.08 6.98 3.00
CA HIS A 37 -8.29 7.01 1.56
C HIS A 37 -8.26 5.61 0.93
N SER A 38 -7.33 4.75 1.34
CA SER A 38 -7.22 3.40 0.79
C SER A 38 -8.46 2.55 1.07
N ASN A 39 -9.04 2.63 2.27
CA ASN A 39 -10.27 1.92 2.60
C ASN A 39 -11.50 2.57 1.94
N ALA A 40 -11.55 3.91 1.83
CA ALA A 40 -12.64 4.61 1.17
C ALA A 40 -12.70 4.31 -0.34
N ILE A 41 -11.57 4.07 -1.02
CA ILE A 41 -11.51 3.58 -2.41
C ILE A 41 -12.24 2.24 -2.54
N GLU A 42 -12.14 1.36 -1.53
CA GLU A 42 -12.82 0.06 -1.49
C GLU A 42 -14.27 0.14 -0.97
N GLY A 43 -14.73 1.32 -0.58
CA GLY A 43 -16.13 1.53 -0.20
C GLY A 43 -16.38 1.70 1.30
N SER A 44 -15.34 1.79 2.14
CA SER A 44 -15.52 2.10 3.56
C SER A 44 -16.21 3.45 3.74
N THR A 45 -17.14 3.51 4.68
CA THR A 45 -17.94 4.69 5.00
C THR A 45 -17.38 5.49 6.17
N LEU A 46 -16.26 5.06 6.77
CA LEU A 46 -15.59 5.78 7.84
C LEU A 46 -15.23 7.20 7.37
N THR A 47 -15.47 8.18 8.21
CA THR A 47 -14.93 9.53 8.02
C THR A 47 -13.46 9.57 8.42
N TYR A 48 -12.77 10.66 8.03
CA TYR A 48 -11.39 10.87 8.43
C TYR A 48 -11.21 10.92 9.95
N ALA A 49 -12.14 11.62 10.65
CA ALA A 49 -12.12 11.73 12.10
C ALA A 49 -12.37 10.39 12.82
N GLU A 50 -13.31 9.58 12.32
CA GLU A 50 -13.55 8.23 12.84
C GLU A 50 -12.33 7.31 12.60
N THR A 51 -11.71 7.41 11.43
CA THR A 51 -10.47 6.67 11.13
C THR A 51 -9.37 7.04 12.14
N TYR A 52 -9.13 8.33 12.36
CA TYR A 52 -8.15 8.79 13.35
C TYR A 52 -8.47 8.26 14.75
N ALA A 53 -9.72 8.38 15.19
CA ALA A 53 -10.17 7.92 16.51
C ALA A 53 -9.92 6.40 16.70
N ILE A 54 -10.21 5.60 15.67
CA ILE A 54 -9.93 4.15 15.69
C ILE A 54 -8.42 3.89 15.82
N LEU A 55 -7.60 4.59 15.04
CA LEU A 55 -6.17 4.32 14.96
C LEU A 55 -5.40 4.71 16.23
N TYR A 56 -5.90 5.72 16.96
CA TYR A 56 -5.21 6.30 18.12
C TYR A 56 -6.00 6.25 19.43
N ASN A 57 -7.10 5.47 19.45
CA ASN A 57 -7.99 5.31 20.62
C ASN A 57 -8.49 6.64 21.17
N ASP A 58 -8.86 7.57 20.28
CA ASP A 58 -9.42 8.86 20.67
C ASP A 58 -10.89 8.71 21.04
N ASN A 59 -11.17 8.63 22.33
CA ASN A 59 -12.52 8.49 22.90
C ASN A 59 -13.40 9.74 22.76
N SER A 60 -12.88 10.84 22.19
CA SER A 60 -13.69 12.05 21.93
C SER A 60 -14.68 11.86 20.79
N PHE A 61 -14.47 10.84 19.95
CA PHE A 61 -15.37 10.48 18.86
C PHE A 61 -16.16 9.21 19.18
N LYS A 62 -17.48 9.28 18.98
CA LYS A 62 -18.33 8.10 18.97
C LYS A 62 -18.36 7.51 17.55
N ILE A 63 -18.10 6.22 17.46
CA ILE A 63 -18.21 5.47 16.21
C ILE A 63 -19.53 4.72 16.27
N GLU A 64 -20.53 5.25 15.57
CA GLU A 64 -21.89 4.70 15.56
C GLU A 64 -22.30 4.31 14.13
N GLY A 65 -23.05 3.22 13.99
CA GLY A 65 -23.61 2.80 12.70
C GLY A 65 -22.58 2.32 11.69
N LYS A 66 -21.40 1.88 12.14
CA LYS A 66 -20.36 1.32 11.29
C LYS A 66 -20.31 -0.20 11.43
N GLU A 67 -20.05 -0.87 10.32
CA GLU A 67 -19.86 -2.31 10.35
C GLU A 67 -18.53 -2.68 11.05
N PRO A 68 -18.49 -3.73 11.86
CA PRO A 68 -17.26 -4.19 12.50
C PRO A 68 -16.10 -4.40 11.50
N ARG A 69 -16.42 -4.82 10.27
CA ARG A 69 -15.47 -4.98 9.17
C ARG A 69 -14.69 -3.68 8.90
N GLU A 70 -15.37 -2.54 8.83
CA GLU A 70 -14.73 -1.25 8.53
C GLU A 70 -13.71 -0.84 9.62
N ILE A 71 -14.01 -1.17 10.88
CA ILE A 71 -13.11 -0.93 12.01
C ILE A 71 -11.85 -1.78 11.88
N TYR A 72 -12.02 -3.09 11.57
CA TYR A 72 -10.87 -3.97 11.33
C TYR A 72 -10.08 -3.54 10.10
N GLU A 73 -10.73 -3.11 9.03
CA GLU A 73 -10.05 -2.60 7.83
C GLU A 73 -9.13 -1.41 8.16
N ALA A 74 -9.56 -0.49 9.04
CA ALA A 74 -8.73 0.63 9.47
C ALA A 74 -7.52 0.15 10.32
N ILE A 75 -7.76 -0.68 11.34
CA ILE A 75 -6.69 -1.21 12.22
C ILE A 75 -5.68 -2.03 11.41
N ASN A 76 -6.17 -2.87 10.52
CA ASN A 76 -5.35 -3.77 9.72
C ASN A 76 -4.52 -3.01 8.68
N HIS A 77 -5.07 -1.96 8.06
CA HIS A 77 -4.32 -1.15 7.11
C HIS A 77 -3.13 -0.43 7.78
N LYS A 78 -3.32 0.11 8.99
CA LYS A 78 -2.22 0.64 9.79
C LYS A 78 -1.16 -0.43 10.04
N SER A 79 -1.56 -1.59 10.55
CA SER A 79 -0.65 -2.71 10.83
C SER A 79 0.10 -3.19 9.59
N ALA A 80 -0.56 -3.18 8.43
CA ALA A 80 0.04 -3.56 7.16
C ALA A 80 1.05 -2.51 6.66
N LEU A 81 0.78 -1.21 6.83
CA LEU A 81 1.75 -0.17 6.53
C LEU A 81 2.96 -0.22 7.47
N GLU A 82 2.76 -0.48 8.76
CA GLU A 82 3.85 -0.72 9.71
C GLU A 82 4.68 -1.96 9.33
N LEU A 83 4.04 -3.01 8.78
CA LEU A 83 4.74 -4.17 8.24
C LEU A 83 5.63 -3.81 7.04
N VAL A 84 5.17 -2.91 6.15
CA VAL A 84 5.99 -2.36 5.06
C VAL A 84 7.23 -1.68 5.61
N PHE A 85 7.09 -0.79 6.59
CA PHE A 85 8.22 -0.11 7.21
C PHE A 85 9.21 -1.09 7.85
N LYS A 86 8.70 -2.09 8.57
CA LYS A 86 9.52 -3.12 9.22
C LYS A 86 10.29 -3.98 8.21
N ASN A 87 9.65 -4.38 7.10
CA ASN A 87 10.32 -5.14 6.05
C ASN A 87 11.48 -4.34 5.45
N LEU A 88 11.26 -3.04 5.18
CA LEU A 88 12.31 -2.15 4.68
C LEU A 88 13.44 -1.93 5.68
N GLN A 89 13.14 -1.77 6.98
CA GLN A 89 14.15 -1.62 8.03
C GLN A 89 15.04 -2.87 8.17
N ASN A 90 14.45 -4.05 7.98
CA ASN A 90 15.16 -5.31 8.10
C ASN A 90 15.88 -5.74 6.80
N ASP A 91 15.62 -5.06 5.67
CA ASP A 91 16.05 -5.48 4.33
C ASP A 91 15.61 -6.93 3.99
N ASP A 92 14.37 -7.28 4.41
CA ASP A 92 13.83 -8.64 4.26
C ASP A 92 13.51 -9.00 2.79
N GLY A 93 13.52 -8.00 1.89
CA GLY A 93 13.33 -8.17 0.45
C GLY A 93 11.85 -8.21 0.02
N PHE A 94 11.68 -8.27 -1.31
CA PHE A 94 10.37 -8.38 -1.96
C PHE A 94 10.18 -9.83 -2.44
N ASP A 95 9.47 -10.61 -1.65
CA ASP A 95 9.23 -12.02 -1.91
C ASP A 95 7.76 -12.42 -1.73
N GLU A 96 7.43 -13.65 -2.08
CA GLU A 96 6.08 -14.21 -1.96
C GLU A 96 5.56 -14.18 -0.51
N ARG A 97 6.44 -14.45 0.46
CA ARG A 97 6.07 -14.48 1.89
C ARG A 97 5.67 -13.09 2.37
N PHE A 98 6.41 -12.06 1.94
CA PHE A 98 6.09 -10.68 2.27
C PHE A 98 4.72 -10.29 1.70
N ILE A 99 4.46 -10.57 0.41
CA ILE A 99 3.19 -10.22 -0.24
C ILE A 99 2.00 -10.94 0.43
N LYS A 100 2.13 -12.24 0.70
CA LYS A 100 1.10 -13.02 1.40
C LYS A 100 0.85 -12.48 2.80
N ARG A 101 1.91 -12.26 3.59
CA ARG A 101 1.79 -11.72 4.94
C ARG A 101 1.16 -10.32 4.97
N LEU A 102 1.43 -9.50 3.96
CA LEU A 102 0.82 -8.19 3.83
C LEU A 102 -0.70 -8.31 3.64
N ASN A 103 -1.15 -9.20 2.74
CA ASN A 103 -2.57 -9.44 2.52
C ASN A 103 -3.26 -10.11 3.73
N GLU A 104 -2.62 -11.08 4.37
CA GLU A 104 -3.11 -11.68 5.62
C GLU A 104 -3.30 -10.63 6.72
N THR A 105 -2.37 -9.67 6.82
CA THR A 105 -2.50 -8.56 7.78
C THR A 105 -3.69 -7.67 7.43
N ILE A 106 -3.91 -7.35 6.17
CA ILE A 106 -5.06 -6.57 5.67
C ILE A 106 -6.39 -7.25 6.01
N ASN A 107 -6.45 -8.57 5.96
CA ASN A 107 -7.69 -9.33 6.12
C ASN A 107 -7.88 -9.93 7.53
N ARG A 108 -7.00 -9.63 8.49
CA ARG A 108 -7.08 -10.16 9.85
C ARG A 108 -8.42 -9.83 10.50
N ASN A 109 -9.10 -10.85 11.06
CA ASN A 109 -10.44 -10.73 11.66
C ASN A 109 -11.56 -10.30 10.69
N ILE A 110 -11.29 -10.26 9.39
CA ILE A 110 -12.27 -9.95 8.33
C ILE A 110 -12.58 -11.22 7.54
N LYS A 111 -11.53 -11.81 7.00
CA LYS A 111 -11.57 -13.02 6.22
C LYS A 111 -10.25 -13.76 6.39
N GLU A 112 -10.30 -14.98 6.90
CA GLU A 112 -9.11 -15.82 6.92
C GLU A 112 -8.66 -16.10 5.48
N THR A 113 -7.43 -15.77 5.18
CA THR A 113 -6.82 -16.00 3.87
C THR A 113 -5.54 -16.77 4.07
N GLU A 114 -5.48 -17.97 3.50
CA GLU A 114 -4.26 -18.79 3.50
C GLU A 114 -3.62 -18.74 2.12
N GLY A 115 -2.74 -17.75 1.90
CA GLY A 115 -1.99 -17.64 0.65
C GLY A 115 -2.81 -17.11 -0.51
N PHE A 116 -2.48 -17.56 -1.74
CA PHE A 116 -3.19 -17.14 -2.93
C PHE A 116 -4.55 -17.83 -3.05
N ARG A 117 -5.48 -17.17 -3.76
CA ARG A 117 -6.83 -17.69 -3.96
C ARG A 117 -6.86 -19.05 -4.66
N THR A 118 -7.79 -19.87 -4.25
CA THR A 118 -8.09 -21.17 -4.84
C THR A 118 -9.42 -21.18 -5.59
N VAL A 119 -10.12 -20.06 -5.60
CA VAL A 119 -11.40 -19.86 -6.28
C VAL A 119 -11.32 -18.78 -7.35
N GLN A 120 -12.21 -18.86 -8.33
CA GLN A 120 -12.35 -17.80 -9.32
C GLN A 120 -12.96 -16.55 -8.66
N VAL A 121 -12.38 -15.40 -8.95
CA VAL A 121 -12.85 -14.09 -8.49
C VAL A 121 -13.18 -13.18 -9.67
N PHE A 122 -13.98 -12.15 -9.41
CA PHE A 122 -14.30 -11.11 -10.37
C PHE A 122 -13.99 -9.75 -9.78
N ILE A 123 -13.46 -8.84 -10.59
CA ILE A 123 -13.16 -7.48 -10.15
C ILE A 123 -14.41 -6.63 -10.39
N GLN A 124 -15.00 -6.12 -9.32
CA GLN A 124 -16.21 -5.31 -9.42
C GLN A 124 -16.00 -4.07 -10.29
N GLY A 125 -16.84 -3.89 -11.30
CA GLY A 125 -16.75 -2.75 -12.22
C GLY A 125 -15.67 -2.86 -13.30
N SER A 126 -15.05 -4.04 -13.47
CA SER A 126 -14.08 -4.32 -14.53
C SER A 126 -14.58 -5.41 -15.46
N GLU A 127 -14.31 -5.25 -16.77
CA GLU A 127 -14.52 -6.31 -17.78
C GLU A 127 -13.37 -7.33 -17.79
N HIS A 128 -12.24 -7.00 -17.13
CA HIS A 128 -11.12 -7.91 -17.03
C HIS A 128 -11.48 -9.09 -16.11
N ILE A 129 -11.29 -10.29 -16.62
CA ILE A 129 -11.44 -11.54 -15.86
C ILE A 129 -10.06 -11.96 -15.38
N PRO A 130 -9.81 -12.02 -14.05
CA PRO A 130 -8.56 -12.52 -13.52
C PRO A 130 -8.28 -13.96 -13.97
N PRO A 131 -7.01 -14.37 -14.02
CA PRO A 131 -6.62 -15.74 -14.40
C PRO A 131 -7.32 -16.81 -13.55
N GLU A 132 -7.40 -18.02 -14.08
CA GLU A 132 -7.85 -19.20 -13.33
C GLU A 132 -6.97 -19.39 -12.08
N PRO A 133 -7.55 -19.80 -10.93
CA PRO A 133 -6.84 -19.87 -9.65
C PRO A 133 -5.59 -20.78 -9.70
N GLU A 134 -5.62 -21.86 -10.47
CA GLU A 134 -4.49 -22.80 -10.63
C GLU A 134 -3.27 -22.15 -11.27
N LYS A 135 -3.45 -21.05 -12.02
CA LYS A 135 -2.36 -20.29 -12.68
C LYS A 135 -1.74 -19.27 -11.74
N VAL A 136 -2.44 -18.84 -10.70
CA VAL A 136 -2.02 -17.72 -9.85
C VAL A 136 -0.64 -17.94 -9.21
N PRO A 137 -0.31 -19.10 -8.62
CA PRO A 137 1.01 -19.30 -8.02
C PRO A 137 2.16 -19.12 -9.01
N ASN A 138 2.02 -19.66 -10.22
CA ASN A 138 3.03 -19.52 -11.26
C ASN A 138 3.14 -18.06 -11.75
N LEU A 139 2.01 -17.38 -11.94
CA LEU A 139 2.01 -15.97 -12.34
C LEU A 139 2.68 -15.09 -11.28
N MET A 140 2.41 -15.33 -10.01
CA MET A 140 3.04 -14.58 -8.91
C MET A 140 4.54 -14.89 -8.78
N MET A 141 4.95 -16.12 -9.05
CA MET A 141 6.38 -16.46 -9.11
C MET A 141 7.09 -15.67 -10.22
N TYR A 142 6.52 -15.62 -11.44
CA TYR A 142 7.08 -14.82 -12.54
C TYR A 142 7.01 -13.32 -12.25
N TYR A 143 5.92 -12.84 -11.69
CA TYR A 143 5.74 -11.45 -11.25
C TYR A 143 6.89 -11.02 -10.32
N ILE A 144 7.16 -11.80 -9.26
CA ILE A 144 8.20 -11.51 -8.28
C ILE A 144 9.59 -11.59 -8.90
N TYR A 145 9.83 -12.61 -9.73
CA TYR A 145 11.10 -12.76 -10.43
C TYR A 145 11.38 -11.55 -11.34
N ASN A 146 10.44 -11.21 -12.20
CA ASN A 146 10.57 -10.09 -13.13
C ASN A 146 10.73 -8.77 -12.39
N TYR A 147 9.91 -8.54 -11.36
CA TYR A 147 9.98 -7.36 -10.52
C TYR A 147 11.38 -7.15 -9.92
N ASN A 148 12.00 -8.19 -9.41
CA ASN A 148 13.33 -8.10 -8.80
C ASN A 148 14.47 -7.91 -9.79
N HIS A 149 14.24 -8.13 -11.08
CA HIS A 149 15.23 -8.01 -12.15
C HIS A 149 14.93 -6.88 -13.15
N ASP A 150 13.87 -6.10 -12.90
CA ASP A 150 13.51 -4.97 -13.75
C ASP A 150 14.32 -3.73 -13.37
N GLU A 151 15.11 -3.21 -14.32
CA GLU A 151 15.97 -2.04 -14.19
C GLU A 151 15.38 -0.76 -14.84
N GLN A 152 14.10 -0.77 -15.19
CA GLN A 152 13.43 0.40 -15.76
C GLN A 152 13.40 1.60 -14.80
N ASP A 153 12.97 2.76 -15.31
CA ASP A 153 12.62 3.90 -14.48
C ASP A 153 11.66 3.47 -13.36
N ILE A 154 11.93 3.95 -12.15
CA ILE A 154 11.23 3.46 -10.95
C ILE A 154 9.72 3.67 -11.00
N PHE A 155 9.23 4.81 -11.52
CA PHE A 155 7.80 5.06 -11.62
C PHE A 155 7.15 4.20 -12.71
N ALA A 156 7.84 3.99 -13.82
CA ALA A 156 7.39 3.10 -14.89
C ALA A 156 7.30 1.65 -14.38
N LYS A 157 8.30 1.20 -13.63
CA LYS A 157 8.31 -0.10 -12.97
C LYS A 157 7.14 -0.24 -12.00
N ILE A 158 6.97 0.69 -11.06
CA ILE A 158 5.89 0.64 -10.07
C ILE A 158 4.53 0.58 -10.76
N ALA A 159 4.28 1.44 -11.73
CA ALA A 159 3.00 1.50 -12.43
C ALA A 159 2.68 0.20 -13.18
N ARG A 160 3.67 -0.33 -13.90
CA ARG A 160 3.52 -1.59 -14.64
C ARG A 160 3.18 -2.75 -13.70
N TYR A 161 3.97 -2.94 -12.64
CA TYR A 161 3.78 -4.05 -11.72
C TYR A 161 2.54 -3.88 -10.85
N HIS A 162 2.15 -2.65 -10.52
CA HIS A 162 0.88 -2.41 -9.84
C HIS A 162 -0.30 -2.86 -10.70
N ILE A 163 -0.35 -2.47 -11.97
CA ILE A 163 -1.41 -2.91 -12.89
C ILE A 163 -1.38 -4.42 -13.07
N GLU A 164 -0.21 -5.03 -13.24
CA GLU A 164 -0.06 -6.48 -13.37
C GLU A 164 -0.59 -7.21 -12.13
N PHE A 165 -0.25 -6.74 -10.92
CA PHE A 165 -0.76 -7.27 -9.66
C PHE A 165 -2.29 -7.20 -9.58
N GLU A 166 -2.88 -6.04 -9.89
CA GLU A 166 -4.33 -5.86 -9.90
C GLU A 166 -5.02 -6.76 -10.94
N ARG A 167 -4.38 -7.04 -12.06
CA ARG A 167 -4.91 -7.95 -13.09
C ARG A 167 -4.76 -9.43 -12.75
N ILE A 168 -3.68 -9.85 -12.10
CA ILE A 168 -3.55 -11.20 -11.56
C ILE A 168 -4.59 -11.42 -10.46
N HIS A 169 -4.82 -10.41 -9.65
CA HIS A 169 -5.77 -10.43 -8.51
C HIS A 169 -5.56 -11.66 -7.63
N PRO A 170 -4.37 -11.79 -7.01
CA PRO A 170 -3.91 -13.07 -6.47
C PRO A 170 -4.66 -13.54 -5.21
N PHE A 171 -5.43 -12.68 -4.57
CA PHE A 171 -6.15 -12.99 -3.33
C PHE A 171 -7.66 -12.94 -3.52
N GLU A 172 -8.40 -13.53 -2.59
CA GLU A 172 -9.86 -13.47 -2.58
C GLU A 172 -10.41 -12.11 -2.14
N ASP A 173 -9.65 -11.36 -1.32
CA ASP A 173 -9.98 -10.02 -0.84
C ASP A 173 -8.69 -9.20 -0.57
N GLY A 174 -8.82 -7.88 -0.55
CA GLY A 174 -7.74 -6.97 -0.15
C GLY A 174 -6.68 -6.73 -1.22
N ASN A 175 -6.87 -7.14 -2.47
CA ASN A 175 -5.89 -6.93 -3.54
C ASN A 175 -5.55 -5.44 -3.72
N GLY A 176 -6.55 -4.57 -3.89
CA GLY A 176 -6.32 -3.14 -4.06
C GLY A 176 -5.57 -2.49 -2.90
N ARG A 177 -5.93 -2.82 -1.65
CA ARG A 177 -5.23 -2.33 -0.45
C ARG A 177 -3.78 -2.84 -0.41
N THR A 178 -3.57 -4.12 -0.69
CA THR A 178 -2.23 -4.72 -0.78
C THR A 178 -1.41 -4.05 -1.89
N GLY A 179 -1.96 -3.92 -3.09
CA GLY A 179 -1.29 -3.31 -4.24
C GLY A 179 -0.84 -1.87 -3.98
N ARG A 180 -1.69 -1.05 -3.34
CA ARG A 180 -1.33 0.33 -2.97
C ARG A 180 -0.22 0.40 -1.90
N LEU A 181 -0.16 -0.56 -0.99
CA LEU A 181 0.95 -0.67 -0.04
C LEU A 181 2.25 -1.11 -0.71
N LEU A 182 2.18 -1.96 -1.74
CA LEU A 182 3.36 -2.35 -2.54
C LEU A 182 3.92 -1.18 -3.34
N ILE A 183 3.09 -0.25 -3.84
CA ILE A 183 3.57 1.02 -4.41
C ILE A 183 4.44 1.77 -3.38
N ASN A 184 3.94 1.94 -2.17
CA ASN A 184 4.66 2.66 -1.12
C ASN A 184 5.92 1.92 -0.64
N TYR A 185 5.90 0.59 -0.61
CA TYR A 185 7.09 -0.21 -0.37
C TYR A 185 8.20 0.14 -1.35
N GLU A 186 7.90 0.16 -2.66
CA GLU A 186 8.90 0.40 -3.68
C GLU A 186 9.38 1.86 -3.70
N LEU A 187 8.49 2.82 -3.53
CA LEU A 187 8.89 4.23 -3.41
C LEU A 187 9.87 4.44 -2.26
N LEU A 188 9.54 3.95 -1.07
CA LEU A 188 10.37 4.08 0.12
C LEU A 188 11.70 3.34 -0.02
N LYS A 189 11.71 2.14 -0.61
CA LYS A 189 12.92 1.37 -0.91
C LYS A 189 13.89 2.15 -1.80
N ASN A 190 13.37 2.95 -2.71
CA ASN A 190 14.15 3.80 -3.61
C ASN A 190 14.35 5.22 -3.08
N ASN A 191 14.13 5.44 -1.79
CA ASN A 191 14.26 6.74 -1.13
C ASN A 191 13.43 7.85 -1.80
N LEU A 192 12.20 7.50 -2.21
CA LEU A 192 11.21 8.41 -2.78
C LEU A 192 10.06 8.63 -1.78
N PRO A 193 9.44 9.82 -1.77
CA PRO A 193 8.27 10.08 -0.94
C PRO A 193 7.14 9.08 -1.22
N PRO A 194 6.47 8.56 -0.17
CA PRO A 194 5.31 7.69 -0.36
C PRO A 194 4.16 8.45 -1.01
N ILE A 195 3.11 7.75 -1.43
CA ILE A 195 1.92 8.38 -1.98
C ILE A 195 0.67 8.02 -1.20
N VAL A 196 -0.31 8.89 -1.29
CA VAL A 196 -1.69 8.63 -0.87
C VAL A 196 -2.60 8.94 -2.05
N ILE A 197 -3.26 7.92 -2.60
CA ILE A 197 -4.29 8.10 -3.61
C ILE A 197 -5.56 8.57 -2.90
N ALA A 198 -6.00 9.78 -3.17
CA ALA A 198 -7.19 10.33 -2.58
C ALA A 198 -8.46 9.59 -3.08
N LYS A 199 -9.45 9.38 -2.21
CA LYS A 199 -10.71 8.72 -2.61
C LYS A 199 -11.45 9.49 -3.71
N GLU A 200 -11.24 10.78 -3.77
CA GLU A 200 -11.77 11.67 -4.80
C GLU A 200 -11.20 11.34 -6.20
N ASP A 201 -9.98 10.80 -6.23
CA ASP A 201 -9.30 10.36 -7.46
C ASP A 201 -9.61 8.91 -7.85
N ARG A 202 -10.56 8.25 -7.15
CA ARG A 202 -10.93 6.84 -7.36
C ARG A 202 -11.25 6.54 -8.82
N VAL A 203 -11.99 7.39 -9.48
CA VAL A 203 -12.39 7.19 -10.89
C VAL A 203 -11.15 7.20 -11.79
N LYS A 204 -10.29 8.21 -11.66
CA LYS A 204 -9.03 8.34 -12.41
C LYS A 204 -8.12 7.12 -12.16
N TYR A 205 -8.00 6.69 -10.93
CA TYR A 205 -7.20 5.51 -10.57
C TYR A 205 -7.69 4.24 -11.27
N PHE A 206 -8.99 3.97 -11.21
CA PHE A 206 -9.55 2.79 -11.88
C PHE A 206 -9.55 2.89 -13.41
N GLU A 207 -9.53 4.09 -14.00
CA GLU A 207 -9.34 4.26 -15.44
C GLU A 207 -7.96 3.80 -15.90
N PHE A 208 -6.89 4.12 -15.18
CA PHE A 208 -5.56 3.58 -15.47
C PHE A 208 -5.52 2.05 -15.43
N LEU A 209 -6.11 1.44 -14.40
CA LEU A 209 -6.15 -0.02 -14.26
C LEU A 209 -6.95 -0.68 -15.40
N ARG A 210 -8.13 -0.14 -15.71
CA ARG A 210 -9.02 -0.66 -16.75
C ARG A 210 -8.38 -0.59 -18.14
N ASN A 211 -7.75 0.54 -18.43
CA ASN A 211 -7.14 0.80 -19.74
C ASN A 211 -5.73 0.18 -19.85
N ASN A 212 -5.21 -0.46 -18.79
CA ASN A 212 -3.84 -0.95 -18.72
C ASN A 212 -2.81 0.16 -19.05
N ASP A 213 -3.12 1.39 -18.61
CA ASP A 213 -2.30 2.58 -18.89
C ASP A 213 -1.20 2.76 -17.82
N SER A 214 -0.13 2.02 -18.00
CA SER A 214 1.03 2.09 -17.11
C SER A 214 1.81 3.41 -17.28
N THR A 215 1.79 4.02 -18.47
CA THR A 215 2.48 5.29 -18.71
C THR A 215 1.79 6.44 -17.98
N GLY A 216 0.48 6.57 -18.16
CA GLY A 216 -0.30 7.60 -17.45
C GLY A 216 -0.27 7.41 -15.94
N LEU A 217 -0.33 6.15 -15.47
CA LEU A 217 -0.20 5.86 -14.04
C LEU A 217 1.18 6.26 -13.51
N ALA A 218 2.27 5.97 -14.23
CA ALA A 218 3.63 6.34 -13.82
C ALA A 218 3.80 7.85 -13.65
N GLU A 219 3.33 8.63 -14.61
CA GLU A 219 3.35 10.09 -14.55
C GLU A 219 2.55 10.61 -13.34
N TRP A 220 1.37 10.06 -13.13
CA TRP A 220 0.54 10.46 -12.01
C TRP A 220 1.14 10.08 -10.64
N LEU A 221 1.73 8.89 -10.50
CA LEU A 221 2.45 8.49 -9.28
C LEU A 221 3.62 9.43 -8.98
N LYS A 222 4.34 9.87 -10.01
CA LYS A 222 5.41 10.85 -9.87
C LYS A 222 4.90 12.20 -9.35
N GLU A 223 3.76 12.68 -9.88
CA GLU A 223 3.09 13.89 -9.39
C GLU A 223 2.65 13.76 -7.92
N LEU A 224 2.07 12.60 -7.55
CA LEU A 224 1.64 12.35 -6.16
C LEU A 224 2.84 12.31 -5.21
N SER A 225 3.94 11.67 -5.60
CA SER A 225 5.17 11.61 -4.81
C SER A 225 5.79 13.00 -4.60
N ALA A 226 5.81 13.83 -5.65
CA ALA A 226 6.26 15.23 -5.53
C ALA A 226 5.36 16.07 -4.59
N LYS A 227 4.04 15.88 -4.66
CA LYS A 227 3.09 16.54 -3.73
C LYS A 227 3.31 16.09 -2.28
N GLU A 228 3.63 14.82 -2.07
CA GLU A 228 3.91 14.32 -0.74
C GLU A 228 5.24 14.87 -0.20
N GLU A 229 6.25 15.04 -1.04
CA GLU A 229 7.50 15.73 -0.65
C GLU A 229 7.24 17.14 -0.14
N GLU A 230 6.41 17.91 -0.85
CA GLU A 230 6.02 19.26 -0.40
C GLU A 230 5.24 19.22 0.93
N ARG A 231 4.47 18.16 1.17
CA ARG A 231 3.84 17.93 2.46
C ARG A 231 4.87 17.63 3.55
N MET A 232 5.82 16.72 3.30
CA MET A 232 6.89 16.37 4.22
C MET A 232 7.71 17.62 4.64
N LYS A 233 7.97 18.54 3.72
CA LYS A 233 8.64 19.83 4.01
C LYS A 233 7.89 20.65 5.05
N LYS A 234 6.55 20.61 5.08
CA LYS A 234 5.75 21.29 6.12
C LYS A 234 5.94 20.69 7.51
N PHE A 235 6.39 19.44 7.59
CA PHE A 235 6.76 18.74 8.82
C PHE A 235 8.26 18.78 9.12
N GLY A 236 9.05 19.56 8.35
CA GLY A 236 10.46 19.79 8.60
C GLY A 236 11.43 18.88 7.83
N TYR A 237 10.96 18.15 6.82
CA TYR A 237 11.85 17.45 5.89
C TYR A 237 12.67 18.47 5.07
N LYS A 238 13.97 18.24 4.95
CA LYS A 238 14.89 19.20 4.31
C LYS A 238 15.43 18.75 2.94
N GLY A 239 15.00 17.55 2.46
CA GLY A 239 15.50 16.99 1.21
C GLY A 239 16.81 16.25 1.37
#